data_de87fb4cf55156254970d15f92c909c2
#
_entry.id   de87fb4cf55156254970d15f92c909c2
#
_cell.length_a   1.000
_cell.length_b   1.000
_cell.length_c   1.000
_cell.angle_alpha   90.00
_cell.angle_beta   90.00
_cell.angle_gamma   90.00
#
_symmetry.space_group_name_H-M   'P 1'
#
loop_
_entity.id
_entity.type
_entity.pdbx_description
1 polymer ?
#
loop_
_entity_poly.entity_id
_entity_poly.type
_entity_poly.pdbx_seq_one_letter_code
_entity_poly.pdbx_strand_id
1 'polypeptide(L)'
;MTTDSSTTAEPLDTDGPASPLHEAGRPTRGQGSRRGADEGDRVEELRRRLEGLLGIPATEGNALTVLRNGDEIFPAMLHEIRSATRTVDLLTFAYWKGDIAEEFASALSERARAGVTVRVLVDAVGGRLMEGALLERMSSAGVQVEWFRTPVWQGRLLSPLKHNHRTHRKVLVCDEVVGFTGGVGIAAEWCGDARNEHEWRDTHVRVTGPAVDGLSAAFAQNWAETGHDLIERSRRFPEHERTEGGSCVQVARGSASVGWNDMATVFRVMLESAQERLRMMTAYFVPDDCFQQLMLDAVQRGVQVDVMLPGPHADKRVCQLASESIYSDLVEGGVRIWAFQPSMLHAKVLTVDGIAAVVGSANMNRRSMQHDEEVVLSVLDPAVARRLEQDFDDELPRCQLIEPRRWADRPLHRKAQEQATKVAHHFF
;
A
#
# COMPACT_ATOMS: atom_id res chain seq x y z
N MET A 1 76.74 -21.10 43.16
CA MET A 1 76.09 -22.28 43.68
C MET A 1 74.82 -22.43 42.85
N THR A 2 74.95 -23.22 41.79
CA THR A 2 74.42 -24.59 41.63
C THR A 2 72.89 -24.60 41.74
N THR A 3 72.10 -25.03 40.84
CA THR A 3 72.20 -26.18 39.90
C THR A 3 71.11 -26.10 38.86
N ASP A 4 71.52 -26.45 37.70
CA ASP A 4 70.86 -27.03 36.54
C ASP A 4 69.73 -28.04 36.80
N SER A 5 68.66 -28.01 36.04
CA SER A 5 67.96 -29.22 35.56
C SER A 5 67.01 -28.87 34.39
N SER A 6 67.50 -29.34 33.25
CA SER A 6 66.77 -29.51 32.00
C SER A 6 65.59 -30.48 32.15
N THR A 7 64.43 -30.17 31.59
CA THR A 7 63.47 -31.20 31.19
C THR A 7 62.82 -30.77 29.87
N THR A 8 63.14 -31.52 28.87
CA THR A 8 62.61 -31.57 27.52
C THR A 8 61.14 -32.01 27.57
N ALA A 9 60.23 -31.27 26.96
CA ALA A 9 58.86 -31.71 26.65
C ALA A 9 58.69 -31.70 25.11
N GLU A 10 58.34 -32.87 24.62
CA GLU A 10 58.01 -33.16 23.21
C GLU A 10 56.80 -32.30 22.70
N PRO A 11 56.70 -31.99 21.39
CA PRO A 11 55.57 -31.34 20.82
C PRO A 11 54.45 -32.36 20.55
N LEU A 12 53.24 -32.04 21.06
CA LEU A 12 51.99 -32.72 20.73
C LEU A 12 51.52 -32.33 19.32
N ASP A 13 51.51 -33.35 18.48
CA ASP A 13 50.87 -33.38 17.16
C ASP A 13 49.35 -33.21 17.33
N THR A 14 48.73 -32.17 16.74
CA THR A 14 47.30 -32.01 16.61
C THR A 14 46.94 -31.75 15.16
N ASP A 15 47.00 -32.78 14.34
CA ASP A 15 46.29 -32.82 13.07
C ASP A 15 44.82 -33.16 13.30
N GLY A 16 43.96 -32.12 13.35
CA GLY A 16 42.51 -32.24 13.24
C GLY A 16 42.07 -31.76 11.85
N PRO A 17 41.12 -32.44 11.18
CA PRO A 17 40.79 -32.13 9.79
C PRO A 17 40.12 -30.76 9.67
N ALA A 18 40.68 -29.91 8.80
CA ALA A 18 40.11 -28.64 8.40
C ALA A 18 38.75 -28.84 7.71
N SER A 19 37.69 -28.22 8.27
CA SER A 19 36.39 -28.09 7.60
C SER A 19 36.54 -27.27 6.31
N PRO A 20 35.93 -27.69 5.21
CA PRO A 20 35.97 -26.91 3.98
C PRO A 20 35.14 -25.63 4.13
N LEU A 21 35.82 -24.50 4.00
CA LEU A 21 35.18 -23.19 3.79
C LEU A 21 34.33 -23.28 2.52
N HIS A 22 33.02 -23.05 2.65
CA HIS A 22 32.14 -22.87 1.52
C HIS A 22 32.62 -21.66 0.69
N GLU A 23 33.28 -21.95 -0.42
CA GLU A 23 33.46 -20.98 -1.49
C GLU A 23 32.07 -20.59 -2.00
N ALA A 24 31.64 -19.36 -1.71
CA ALA A 24 30.51 -18.75 -2.35
C ALA A 24 30.84 -18.61 -3.86
N GLY A 25 30.31 -19.54 -4.65
CA GLY A 25 30.50 -19.57 -6.10
C GLY A 25 30.03 -18.25 -6.72
N ARG A 26 30.92 -17.55 -7.41
CA ARG A 26 30.55 -16.42 -8.28
C ARG A 26 29.52 -16.92 -9.31
N PRO A 27 28.40 -16.22 -9.51
CA PRO A 27 27.42 -16.61 -10.52
C PRO A 27 28.10 -16.59 -11.89
N THR A 28 28.04 -17.69 -12.60
CA THR A 28 28.57 -17.81 -13.96
C THR A 28 27.68 -16.98 -14.89
N ARG A 29 28.27 -16.29 -15.86
CA ARG A 29 27.60 -15.40 -16.84
C ARG A 29 26.37 -16.03 -17.53
N GLY A 30 26.23 -17.35 -17.55
CA GLY A 30 25.12 -18.09 -18.15
C GLY A 30 23.90 -18.28 -17.23
N GLN A 31 24.06 -18.18 -15.89
CA GLN A 31 22.94 -18.33 -14.95
C GLN A 31 22.13 -17.03 -14.84
N GLY A 32 22.79 -15.86 -14.92
CA GLY A 32 22.10 -14.57 -14.89
C GLY A 32 21.19 -14.35 -16.09
N SER A 33 21.59 -14.79 -17.29
CA SER A 33 20.77 -14.62 -18.50
C SER A 33 19.55 -15.57 -18.55
N ARG A 34 19.66 -16.78 -18.02
CA ARG A 34 18.54 -17.73 -17.93
C ARG A 34 17.51 -17.28 -16.87
N ARG A 35 17.98 -16.77 -15.73
CA ARG A 35 17.09 -16.26 -14.66
C ARG A 35 16.31 -15.02 -15.11
N GLY A 36 16.96 -14.11 -15.85
CA GLY A 36 16.29 -12.93 -16.38
C GLY A 36 15.26 -13.23 -17.48
N ALA A 37 15.50 -14.25 -18.31
CA ALA A 37 14.54 -14.72 -19.30
C ALA A 37 13.31 -15.36 -18.61
N ASP A 38 13.52 -16.18 -17.60
CA ASP A 38 12.48 -16.80 -16.80
C ASP A 38 11.61 -15.75 -16.03
N GLU A 39 12.26 -14.73 -15.45
CA GLU A 39 11.55 -13.61 -14.80
C GLU A 39 10.68 -12.85 -15.81
N GLY A 40 11.17 -12.57 -17.02
CA GLY A 40 10.42 -11.89 -18.07
C GLY A 40 9.18 -12.67 -18.52
N ASP A 41 9.32 -13.97 -18.72
CA ASP A 41 8.21 -14.85 -19.10
C ASP A 41 7.13 -14.91 -18.01
N ARG A 42 7.53 -14.93 -16.74
CA ARG A 42 6.61 -14.91 -15.58
C ARG A 42 5.88 -13.59 -15.44
N VAL A 43 6.56 -12.45 -15.66
CA VAL A 43 5.95 -11.11 -15.69
C VAL A 43 4.90 -11.04 -16.79
N GLU A 44 5.22 -11.52 -18.00
CA GLU A 44 4.29 -11.50 -19.13
C GLU A 44 3.11 -12.47 -18.93
N GLU A 45 3.31 -13.61 -18.30
CA GLU A 45 2.22 -14.51 -17.91
C GLU A 45 1.28 -13.84 -16.92
N LEU A 46 1.84 -13.18 -15.88
CA LEU A 46 1.05 -12.46 -14.88
C LEU A 46 0.27 -11.30 -15.51
N ARG A 47 0.90 -10.54 -16.42
CA ARG A 47 0.27 -9.49 -17.21
C ARG A 47 -0.98 -10.03 -17.95
N ARG A 48 -0.81 -11.10 -18.72
CA ARG A 48 -1.91 -11.71 -19.48
C ARG A 48 -3.07 -12.18 -18.60
N ARG A 49 -2.76 -12.73 -17.41
CA ARG A 49 -3.78 -13.13 -16.43
C ARG A 49 -4.56 -11.93 -15.92
N LEU A 50 -3.87 -10.86 -15.51
CA LEU A 50 -4.50 -9.64 -15.02
C LEU A 50 -5.33 -8.96 -16.11
N GLU A 51 -4.79 -8.78 -17.31
CA GLU A 51 -5.51 -8.17 -18.45
C GLU A 51 -6.73 -9.00 -18.86
N GLY A 52 -6.58 -10.32 -18.92
CA GLY A 52 -7.66 -11.22 -19.33
C GLY A 52 -8.80 -11.29 -18.34
N LEU A 53 -8.52 -11.28 -17.02
CA LEU A 53 -9.53 -11.40 -15.98
C LEU A 53 -10.19 -10.06 -15.64
N LEU A 54 -9.46 -8.94 -15.75
CA LEU A 54 -9.98 -7.61 -15.44
C LEU A 54 -10.54 -6.88 -16.67
N GLY A 55 -10.15 -7.27 -17.87
CA GLY A 55 -10.49 -6.52 -19.10
C GLY A 55 -9.86 -5.14 -19.16
N ILE A 56 -8.85 -4.86 -18.33
CA ILE A 56 -8.14 -3.57 -18.26
C ILE A 56 -6.73 -3.79 -18.79
N PRO A 57 -6.29 -3.07 -19.85
CA PRO A 57 -4.93 -3.21 -20.34
C PRO A 57 -3.90 -2.62 -19.37
N ALA A 58 -2.75 -3.25 -19.25
CA ALA A 58 -1.58 -2.65 -18.64
C ALA A 58 -0.89 -1.71 -19.62
N THR A 59 -0.32 -0.63 -19.13
CA THR A 59 0.39 0.36 -19.95
C THR A 59 1.89 0.29 -19.69
N GLU A 60 2.67 0.38 -20.75
CA GLU A 60 4.14 0.37 -20.70
C GLU A 60 4.72 1.78 -20.76
N GLY A 61 5.97 1.93 -20.33
CA GLY A 61 6.69 3.19 -20.40
C GLY A 61 6.35 4.16 -19.28
N ASN A 62 5.90 3.65 -18.13
CA ASN A 62 5.69 4.47 -16.95
C ASN A 62 6.99 4.60 -16.14
N ALA A 63 7.24 5.78 -15.56
CA ALA A 63 8.27 5.93 -14.55
C ALA A 63 7.64 5.99 -13.17
N LEU A 64 8.11 5.13 -12.26
CA LEU A 64 7.63 5.04 -10.90
C LEU A 64 8.71 5.40 -9.90
N THR A 65 8.33 6.18 -8.88
CA THR A 65 9.15 6.43 -7.70
C THR A 65 8.40 5.97 -6.47
N VAL A 66 8.95 4.99 -5.76
CA VAL A 66 8.43 4.56 -4.46
C VAL A 66 8.85 5.59 -3.41
N LEU A 67 7.88 6.11 -2.68
CA LEU A 67 8.07 7.10 -1.62
C LEU A 67 7.66 6.49 -0.28
N ARG A 68 8.51 6.63 0.72
CA ARG A 68 8.35 6.07 2.04
C ARG A 68 8.12 7.16 3.07
N ASN A 69 7.05 7.02 3.84
CA ASN A 69 6.69 7.88 4.97
C ASN A 69 6.51 9.37 4.59
N GLY A 70 6.02 10.16 5.54
CA GLY A 70 5.72 11.57 5.30
C GLY A 70 6.91 12.41 4.85
N ASP A 71 8.11 12.08 5.34
CA ASP A 71 9.33 12.83 5.03
C ASP A 71 9.71 12.78 3.53
N GLU A 72 9.33 11.72 2.79
CA GLU A 72 9.50 11.64 1.34
C GLU A 72 8.22 12.01 0.58
N ILE A 73 7.05 11.58 1.08
CA ILE A 73 5.78 11.67 0.36
C ILE A 73 5.31 13.12 0.26
N PHE A 74 5.22 13.83 1.38
CA PHE A 74 4.64 15.18 1.39
C PHE A 74 5.47 16.21 0.62
N PRO A 75 6.80 16.25 0.74
CA PRO A 75 7.60 17.15 -0.09
C PRO A 75 7.43 16.89 -1.59
N ALA A 76 7.36 15.62 -2.01
CA ALA A 76 7.14 15.25 -3.40
C ALA A 76 5.75 15.70 -3.91
N MET A 77 4.69 15.45 -3.14
CA MET A 77 3.33 15.89 -3.49
C MET A 77 3.22 17.42 -3.55
N LEU A 78 3.74 18.11 -2.56
CA LEU A 78 3.72 19.59 -2.50
C LEU A 78 4.55 20.22 -3.61
N HIS A 79 5.67 19.62 -3.99
CA HIS A 79 6.46 20.05 -5.14
C HIS A 79 5.63 20.03 -6.42
N GLU A 80 4.94 18.94 -6.72
CA GLU A 80 4.12 18.80 -7.93
C GLU A 80 2.89 19.73 -7.89
N ILE A 81 2.24 19.89 -6.73
CA ILE A 81 1.15 20.88 -6.58
C ILE A 81 1.66 22.27 -6.92
N ARG A 82 2.78 22.71 -6.32
CA ARG A 82 3.34 24.06 -6.55
C ARG A 82 3.82 24.29 -7.98
N SER A 83 4.22 23.23 -8.67
CA SER A 83 4.70 23.26 -10.05
C SER A 83 3.56 23.21 -11.09
N ALA A 84 2.36 22.81 -10.67
CA ALA A 84 1.22 22.65 -11.57
C ALA A 84 0.85 23.99 -12.25
N THR A 85 0.54 23.91 -13.54
CA THR A 85 0.26 25.06 -14.40
C THR A 85 -1.17 25.08 -14.95
N ARG A 86 -1.87 23.93 -14.95
CA ARG A 86 -3.20 23.79 -15.55
C ARG A 86 -4.23 23.23 -14.59
N THR A 87 -3.96 22.08 -13.97
CA THR A 87 -4.91 21.35 -13.13
C THR A 87 -4.24 20.70 -11.93
N VAL A 88 -4.93 20.70 -10.80
CA VAL A 88 -4.59 19.89 -9.63
C VAL A 88 -5.88 19.18 -9.18
N ASP A 89 -5.87 17.85 -9.21
CA ASP A 89 -6.96 16.99 -8.75
C ASP A 89 -6.50 16.23 -7.51
N LEU A 90 -7.07 16.53 -6.36
CA LEU A 90 -6.77 15.86 -5.09
C LEU A 90 -8.01 15.14 -4.58
N LEU A 91 -7.92 13.82 -4.42
CA LEU A 91 -8.92 12.97 -3.78
C LEU A 91 -8.30 12.31 -2.56
N THR A 92 -8.90 12.49 -1.39
CA THR A 92 -8.41 11.85 -0.16
C THR A 92 -9.55 11.41 0.75
N PHE A 93 -9.32 10.32 1.48
CA PHE A 93 -10.23 9.89 2.54
C PHE A 93 -10.08 10.79 3.77
N ALA A 94 -8.84 10.99 4.25
CA ALA A 94 -8.54 11.76 5.43
C ALA A 94 -7.87 13.10 5.05
N TYR A 95 -8.50 14.19 5.43
CA TYR A 95 -7.91 15.53 5.45
C TYR A 95 -8.24 16.11 6.83
N TRP A 96 -7.29 16.09 7.75
CA TRP A 96 -7.57 16.45 9.14
C TRP A 96 -6.96 17.81 9.50
N LYS A 97 -6.09 17.85 10.48
CA LYS A 97 -5.47 19.04 11.04
C LYS A 97 -3.95 18.87 11.18
N GLY A 98 -3.26 19.94 11.48
CA GLY A 98 -1.80 20.01 11.68
C GLY A 98 -1.13 20.80 10.56
N ASP A 99 0.16 21.08 10.77
CA ASP A 99 0.96 21.94 9.89
C ASP A 99 0.94 21.46 8.44
N ILE A 100 0.96 20.17 8.21
CA ILE A 100 0.91 19.60 6.86
C ILE A 100 -0.43 19.91 6.16
N ALA A 101 -1.56 19.87 6.90
CA ALA A 101 -2.86 20.21 6.35
C ALA A 101 -2.94 21.70 5.95
N GLU A 102 -2.34 22.57 6.77
CA GLU A 102 -2.18 24.00 6.49
C GLU A 102 -1.30 24.22 5.25
N GLU A 103 -0.21 23.48 5.11
CA GLU A 103 0.72 23.59 4.00
C GLU A 103 0.07 23.17 2.67
N PHE A 104 -0.68 22.06 2.67
CA PHE A 104 -1.46 21.63 1.50
C PHE A 104 -2.53 22.67 1.14
N ALA A 105 -3.33 23.15 2.11
CA ALA A 105 -4.34 24.18 1.86
C ALA A 105 -3.71 25.46 1.30
N SER A 106 -2.52 25.84 1.77
CA SER A 106 -1.78 27.00 1.27
C SER A 106 -1.33 26.82 -0.18
N ALA A 107 -0.70 25.68 -0.50
CA ALA A 107 -0.23 25.36 -1.84
C ALA A 107 -1.37 25.27 -2.87
N LEU A 108 -2.48 24.61 -2.52
CA LEU A 108 -3.68 24.51 -3.35
C LEU A 108 -4.29 25.89 -3.61
N SER A 109 -4.42 26.72 -2.55
CA SER A 109 -4.94 28.08 -2.65
C SER A 109 -4.05 28.99 -3.50
N GLU A 110 -2.74 28.84 -3.39
CA GLU A 110 -1.79 29.58 -4.23
C GLU A 110 -1.96 29.28 -5.70
N ARG A 111 -2.08 27.98 -6.04
CA ARG A 111 -2.30 27.58 -7.45
C ARG A 111 -3.64 28.05 -7.99
N ALA A 112 -4.72 27.97 -7.21
CA ALA A 112 -6.01 28.47 -7.63
C ALA A 112 -5.98 29.98 -7.91
N ARG A 113 -5.33 30.78 -7.06
CA ARG A 113 -5.12 32.24 -7.31
C ARG A 113 -4.26 32.51 -8.54
N ALA A 114 -3.36 31.59 -8.90
CA ALA A 114 -2.54 31.67 -10.11
C ALA A 114 -3.30 31.27 -11.39
N GLY A 115 -4.60 30.90 -11.28
CA GLY A 115 -5.45 30.51 -12.42
C GLY A 115 -5.43 29.03 -12.75
N VAL A 116 -4.79 28.20 -11.93
CA VAL A 116 -4.83 26.73 -12.07
C VAL A 116 -6.20 26.23 -11.63
N THR A 117 -6.81 25.29 -12.36
CA THR A 117 -8.04 24.62 -11.95
C THR A 117 -7.71 23.63 -10.82
N VAL A 118 -8.10 23.94 -9.59
CA VAL A 118 -7.83 23.12 -8.42
C VAL A 118 -9.12 22.51 -7.90
N ARG A 119 -9.18 21.17 -7.86
CA ARG A 119 -10.31 20.38 -7.37
C ARG A 119 -9.88 19.51 -6.21
N VAL A 120 -10.61 19.57 -5.12
CA VAL A 120 -10.36 18.76 -3.91
C VAL A 120 -11.62 18.00 -3.57
N LEU A 121 -11.54 16.67 -3.53
CA LEU A 121 -12.64 15.80 -3.13
C LEU A 121 -12.24 15.07 -1.84
N VAL A 122 -13.03 15.30 -0.79
CA VAL A 122 -12.80 14.72 0.53
C VAL A 122 -13.96 13.78 0.90
N ASP A 123 -13.65 12.59 1.41
CA ASP A 123 -14.70 11.72 1.97
C ASP A 123 -15.35 12.38 3.19
N ALA A 124 -16.69 12.46 3.22
CA ALA A 124 -17.39 13.19 4.28
C ALA A 124 -17.29 12.54 5.67
N VAL A 125 -16.94 11.25 5.75
CA VAL A 125 -16.69 10.57 7.04
C VAL A 125 -15.22 10.67 7.42
N GLY A 126 -14.33 10.40 6.47
CA GLY A 126 -12.89 10.46 6.69
C GLY A 126 -12.39 11.89 6.96
N GLY A 127 -12.96 12.87 6.27
CA GLY A 127 -12.59 14.29 6.40
C GLY A 127 -13.28 15.04 7.56
N ARG A 128 -14.05 14.35 8.41
CA ARG A 128 -14.82 15.00 9.50
C ARG A 128 -13.99 15.83 10.49
N LEU A 129 -12.68 15.58 10.55
CA LEU A 129 -11.74 16.29 11.41
C LEU A 129 -11.05 17.47 10.70
N MET A 130 -11.42 17.75 9.45
CA MET A 130 -10.92 18.92 8.71
C MET A 130 -11.40 20.22 9.37
N GLU A 131 -10.48 21.13 9.59
CA GLU A 131 -10.80 22.42 10.19
C GLU A 131 -11.54 23.34 9.20
N GLY A 132 -12.62 23.97 9.66
CA GLY A 132 -13.42 24.88 8.83
C GLY A 132 -12.62 26.03 8.23
N ALA A 133 -11.60 26.52 8.93
CA ALA A 133 -10.70 27.57 8.44
C ALA A 133 -9.89 27.15 7.19
N LEU A 134 -9.50 25.86 7.09
CA LEU A 134 -8.82 25.33 5.89
C LEU A 134 -9.77 25.33 4.68
N LEU A 135 -11.02 24.89 4.91
CA LEU A 135 -12.06 24.89 3.88
C LEU A 135 -12.34 26.31 3.38
N GLU A 136 -12.52 27.25 4.31
CA GLU A 136 -12.77 28.66 3.97
C GLU A 136 -11.61 29.30 3.20
N ARG A 137 -10.37 29.02 3.60
CA ARG A 137 -9.16 29.48 2.91
C ARG A 137 -9.11 28.98 1.47
N MET A 138 -9.32 27.67 1.26
CA MET A 138 -9.28 27.07 -0.06
C MET A 138 -10.42 27.59 -0.93
N SER A 139 -11.66 27.61 -0.43
CA SER A 139 -12.82 28.07 -1.19
C SER A 139 -12.71 29.56 -1.56
N SER A 140 -12.25 30.42 -0.64
CA SER A 140 -12.01 31.85 -0.89
C SER A 140 -10.94 32.10 -1.94
N ALA A 141 -10.00 31.17 -2.10
CA ALA A 141 -8.96 31.23 -3.12
C ALA A 141 -9.41 30.75 -4.50
N GLY A 142 -10.59 30.17 -4.63
CA GLY A 142 -11.13 29.60 -5.86
C GLY A 142 -10.89 28.09 -6.02
N VAL A 143 -10.44 27.39 -4.98
CA VAL A 143 -10.38 25.93 -4.98
C VAL A 143 -11.80 25.36 -4.94
N GLN A 144 -12.11 24.43 -5.84
CA GLN A 144 -13.36 23.69 -5.84
C GLN A 144 -13.25 22.53 -4.84
N VAL A 145 -13.92 22.65 -3.69
CA VAL A 145 -13.91 21.63 -2.64
C VAL A 145 -15.25 20.95 -2.57
N GLU A 146 -15.27 19.63 -2.75
CA GLU A 146 -16.46 18.80 -2.70
C GLU A 146 -16.32 17.69 -1.64
N TRP A 147 -17.49 17.29 -1.12
CA TRP A 147 -17.60 16.22 -0.13
C TRP A 147 -18.21 14.97 -0.75
N PHE A 148 -17.48 13.88 -0.73
CA PHE A 148 -18.01 12.61 -1.22
C PHE A 148 -19.01 12.02 -0.23
N ARG A 149 -20.26 11.85 -0.70
CA ARG A 149 -21.37 11.22 0.04
C ARG A 149 -21.58 11.83 1.44
N THR A 150 -22.00 13.08 1.48
CA THR A 150 -22.37 13.78 2.72
C THR A 150 -23.47 13.02 3.46
N PRO A 151 -23.41 12.93 4.81
CA PRO A 151 -24.42 12.24 5.61
C PRO A 151 -25.84 12.83 5.45
N VAL A 152 -26.88 12.00 5.63
CA VAL A 152 -28.31 12.30 5.37
C VAL A 152 -28.81 13.54 6.14
N TRP A 153 -28.27 13.80 7.33
CA TRP A 153 -28.67 14.97 8.15
C TRP A 153 -28.30 16.34 7.53
N GLN A 154 -27.57 16.36 6.42
CA GLN A 154 -27.27 17.58 5.67
C GLN A 154 -28.18 17.80 4.44
N GLY A 155 -29.32 17.11 4.37
CA GLY A 155 -30.42 17.48 3.48
C GLY A 155 -30.48 16.79 2.11
N ARG A 156 -29.58 15.86 1.80
CA ARG A 156 -29.68 15.00 0.60
C ARG A 156 -30.19 13.61 0.99
N LEU A 157 -31.40 13.28 0.58
CA LEU A 157 -32.04 11.96 0.71
C LEU A 157 -31.34 10.94 -0.21
N LEU A 158 -30.23 10.37 0.23
CA LEU A 158 -29.62 9.22 -0.41
C LEU A 158 -30.05 7.95 0.33
N SER A 159 -30.21 6.84 -0.40
CA SER A 159 -30.54 5.54 0.19
C SER A 159 -29.55 5.16 1.31
N PRO A 160 -30.03 4.65 2.48
CA PRO A 160 -29.16 4.22 3.59
C PRO A 160 -28.06 3.25 3.17
N LEU A 161 -28.33 2.40 2.18
CA LEU A 161 -27.38 1.44 1.64
C LEU A 161 -26.18 2.10 0.95
N LYS A 162 -26.37 3.25 0.28
CA LYS A 162 -25.27 3.99 -0.38
C LYS A 162 -24.36 4.72 0.61
N HIS A 163 -24.78 4.94 1.86
CA HIS A 163 -24.00 5.65 2.86
C HIS A 163 -22.85 4.81 3.45
N ASN A 164 -22.94 3.48 3.36
CA ASN A 164 -21.90 2.59 3.85
C ASN A 164 -20.70 2.45 2.87
N HIS A 165 -20.90 2.82 1.59
CA HIS A 165 -19.83 2.81 0.60
C HIS A 165 -19.09 4.15 0.62
N ARG A 166 -17.80 4.14 0.96
CA ARG A 166 -16.98 5.34 1.10
C ARG A 166 -15.91 5.39 0.02
N THR A 167 -15.40 6.59 -0.30
CA THR A 167 -14.19 6.66 -1.11
C THR A 167 -12.97 6.54 -0.20
N HIS A 168 -12.25 5.46 -0.36
CA HIS A 168 -10.99 5.25 0.34
C HIS A 168 -9.79 5.51 -0.57
N ARG A 169 -10.04 5.94 -1.82
CA ARG A 169 -9.00 6.35 -2.77
C ARG A 169 -8.18 7.50 -2.23
N LYS A 170 -6.88 7.49 -2.50
CA LYS A 170 -5.94 8.57 -2.27
C LYS A 170 -5.23 8.83 -3.59
N VAL A 171 -5.59 9.91 -4.23
CA VAL A 171 -5.11 10.26 -5.57
C VAL A 171 -4.77 11.74 -5.61
N LEU A 172 -3.58 12.06 -6.07
CA LEU A 172 -3.23 13.40 -6.53
C LEU A 172 -2.81 13.30 -8.00
N VAL A 173 -3.37 14.15 -8.84
CA VAL A 173 -2.95 14.28 -10.25
C VAL A 173 -2.69 15.74 -10.54
N CYS A 174 -1.49 16.05 -11.02
CA CYS A 174 -1.07 17.38 -11.43
C CYS A 174 -0.90 17.43 -12.94
N ASP A 175 -1.57 18.40 -13.58
CA ASP A 175 -1.54 18.68 -15.03
C ASP A 175 -1.90 17.48 -15.92
N GLU A 176 -2.51 16.42 -15.36
CA GLU A 176 -2.75 15.12 -16.01
C GLU A 176 -1.46 14.41 -16.48
N VAL A 177 -0.30 14.77 -15.93
CA VAL A 177 1.03 14.28 -16.32
C VAL A 177 1.70 13.53 -15.17
N VAL A 178 1.50 13.97 -13.95
CA VAL A 178 2.06 13.35 -12.75
C VAL A 178 0.94 12.89 -11.85
N GLY A 179 0.99 11.64 -11.41
CA GLY A 179 0.03 11.06 -10.50
C GLY A 179 0.68 10.50 -9.24
N PHE A 180 -0.08 10.47 -8.14
CA PHE A 180 0.30 9.82 -6.88
C PHE A 180 -0.84 8.96 -6.38
N THR A 181 -0.48 7.80 -5.80
CA THR A 181 -1.43 6.98 -5.03
C THR A 181 -0.69 6.16 -3.98
N GLY A 182 -1.42 5.72 -2.94
CA GLY A 182 -0.89 4.94 -1.82
C GLY A 182 -1.80 5.02 -0.60
N GLY A 183 -1.23 4.88 0.62
CA GLY A 183 -2.01 4.83 1.85
C GLY A 183 -2.23 6.18 2.53
N VAL A 184 -1.43 7.21 2.25
CA VAL A 184 -1.34 8.46 3.03
C VAL A 184 -2.62 9.29 2.98
N GLY A 185 -3.07 9.77 4.15
CA GLY A 185 -3.98 10.90 4.29
C GLY A 185 -3.22 12.21 4.54
N ILE A 186 -3.93 13.33 4.60
CA ILE A 186 -3.33 14.64 4.90
C ILE A 186 -3.59 14.95 6.37
N ALA A 187 -2.64 14.60 7.24
CA ALA A 187 -2.72 14.84 8.68
C ALA A 187 -1.36 14.68 9.35
N ALA A 188 -1.22 15.21 10.56
CA ALA A 188 0.03 15.18 11.31
C ALA A 188 0.54 13.76 11.60
N GLU A 189 -0.37 12.78 11.72
CA GLU A 189 -0.07 11.39 11.99
C GLU A 189 0.79 10.71 10.90
N TRP A 190 0.71 11.18 9.66
CA TRP A 190 1.55 10.68 8.55
C TRP A 190 2.85 11.46 8.38
N CYS A 191 3.12 12.51 9.16
CA CYS A 191 4.41 13.22 9.11
C CYS A 191 5.52 12.37 9.73
N GLY A 192 6.76 12.64 9.32
CA GLY A 192 7.95 11.95 9.85
C GLY A 192 8.30 10.66 9.10
N ASP A 193 9.15 9.84 9.73
CA ASP A 193 9.72 8.62 9.16
C ASP A 193 9.45 7.37 10.02
N ALA A 194 8.26 7.28 10.62
CA ALA A 194 7.83 6.15 11.45
C ALA A 194 8.78 5.85 12.62
N ARG A 195 9.38 6.87 13.22
CA ARG A 195 10.36 6.73 14.30
C ARG A 195 9.73 6.46 15.67
N ASN A 196 8.48 6.88 15.84
CA ASN A 196 7.72 6.80 17.08
C ASN A 196 6.22 6.66 16.82
N GLU A 197 5.41 6.44 17.85
CA GLU A 197 3.97 6.17 17.76
C GLU A 197 3.12 7.25 17.07
N HIS A 198 3.64 8.47 16.94
CA HIS A 198 2.96 9.61 16.30
C HIS A 198 3.30 9.74 14.81
N GLU A 199 4.23 8.97 14.30
CA GLU A 199 4.69 8.99 12.91
C GLU A 199 4.29 7.69 12.21
N TRP A 200 3.21 7.70 11.45
CA TRP A 200 2.71 6.47 10.81
C TRP A 200 3.60 6.00 9.67
N ARG A 201 3.77 4.68 9.57
CA ARG A 201 4.48 4.04 8.47
C ARG A 201 3.56 3.89 7.27
N ASP A 202 3.90 4.52 6.15
CA ASP A 202 3.11 4.40 4.92
C ASP A 202 3.98 4.34 3.66
N THR A 203 3.38 3.98 2.54
CA THR A 203 4.01 3.91 1.22
C THR A 203 3.10 4.59 0.19
N HIS A 204 3.71 5.43 -0.63
CA HIS A 204 3.09 6.06 -1.80
C HIS A 204 3.94 5.83 -3.04
N VAL A 205 3.34 5.99 -4.20
CA VAL A 205 4.05 5.96 -5.48
C VAL A 205 3.74 7.23 -6.25
N ARG A 206 4.78 7.90 -6.73
CA ARG A 206 4.71 8.91 -7.77
C ARG A 206 4.83 8.21 -9.12
N VAL A 207 3.97 8.53 -10.07
CA VAL A 207 3.97 7.94 -11.41
C VAL A 207 3.87 9.02 -12.48
N THR A 208 4.61 8.84 -13.57
CA THR A 208 4.46 9.57 -14.84
C THR A 208 4.29 8.56 -15.95
N GLY A 209 3.71 8.98 -17.07
CA GLY A 209 3.42 8.10 -18.21
C GLY A 209 1.96 7.70 -18.29
N PRO A 210 1.60 6.75 -19.16
CA PRO A 210 0.20 6.44 -19.49
C PRO A 210 -0.68 5.98 -18.33
N ALA A 211 -0.11 5.44 -17.24
CA ALA A 211 -0.87 5.01 -16.07
C ALA A 211 -1.54 6.19 -15.32
N VAL A 212 -1.08 7.43 -15.55
CA VAL A 212 -1.69 8.64 -14.97
C VAL A 212 -3.15 8.79 -15.40
N ASP A 213 -3.51 8.38 -16.61
CA ASP A 213 -4.91 8.40 -17.09
C ASP A 213 -5.83 7.55 -16.20
N GLY A 214 -5.33 6.42 -15.73
CA GLY A 214 -6.08 5.56 -14.81
C GLY A 214 -6.36 6.22 -13.45
N LEU A 215 -5.40 7.00 -12.93
CA LEU A 215 -5.56 7.80 -11.70
C LEU A 215 -6.48 8.99 -11.94
N SER A 216 -6.33 9.70 -13.07
CA SER A 216 -7.24 10.77 -13.49
C SER A 216 -8.69 10.27 -13.59
N ALA A 217 -8.87 9.08 -14.17
CA ALA A 217 -10.18 8.45 -14.25
C ALA A 217 -10.74 8.04 -12.88
N ALA A 218 -9.88 7.60 -11.95
CA ALA A 218 -10.29 7.30 -10.56
C ALA A 218 -10.82 8.55 -9.85
N PHE A 219 -10.15 9.69 -10.00
CA PHE A 219 -10.63 10.98 -9.49
C PHE A 219 -11.95 11.37 -10.18
N ALA A 220 -11.99 11.37 -11.53
CA ALA A 220 -13.14 11.84 -12.31
C ALA A 220 -14.43 11.07 -11.99
N GLN A 221 -14.34 9.76 -11.77
CA GLN A 221 -15.49 8.95 -11.39
C GLN A 221 -16.14 9.43 -10.08
N ASN A 222 -15.35 9.65 -9.03
CA ASN A 222 -15.88 10.10 -7.75
C ASN A 222 -16.28 11.59 -7.80
N TRP A 223 -15.59 12.41 -8.61
CA TRP A 223 -15.96 13.81 -8.84
C TRP A 223 -17.34 13.93 -9.51
N ALA A 224 -17.62 13.10 -10.52
CA ALA A 224 -18.93 13.07 -11.18
C ALA A 224 -20.08 12.66 -10.24
N GLU A 225 -19.82 11.81 -9.23
CA GLU A 225 -20.84 11.46 -8.23
C GLU A 225 -21.27 12.67 -7.36
N THR A 226 -20.49 13.74 -7.29
CA THR A 226 -20.85 14.97 -6.58
C THR A 226 -21.72 15.93 -7.41
N GLY A 227 -22.03 15.57 -8.66
CA GLY A 227 -22.93 16.29 -9.53
C GLY A 227 -22.23 17.09 -10.63
N HIS A 228 -20.93 16.90 -10.80
CA HIS A 228 -20.14 17.50 -11.88
C HIS A 228 -20.14 16.62 -13.14
N ASP A 229 -19.77 17.20 -14.26
CA ASP A 229 -19.61 16.46 -15.50
C ASP A 229 -18.40 15.51 -15.44
N LEU A 230 -18.56 14.30 -15.98
CA LEU A 230 -17.45 13.33 -16.07
C LEU A 230 -16.34 13.87 -17.00
N ILE A 231 -16.73 14.52 -18.10
CA ILE A 231 -15.81 15.12 -19.07
C ILE A 231 -15.93 16.64 -18.98
N GLU A 232 -15.07 17.23 -18.14
CA GLU A 232 -14.96 18.67 -18.04
C GLU A 232 -14.04 19.23 -19.13
N ARG A 233 -14.27 20.49 -19.53
CA ARG A 233 -13.43 21.17 -20.54
C ARG A 233 -11.96 21.30 -20.16
N SER A 234 -11.65 21.24 -18.87
CA SER A 234 -10.27 21.26 -18.34
C SER A 234 -9.52 19.94 -18.56
N ARG A 235 -10.23 18.81 -18.72
CA ARG A 235 -9.63 17.50 -18.98
C ARG A 235 -9.25 17.36 -20.45
N ARG A 236 -7.99 17.05 -20.69
CA ARG A 236 -7.42 16.96 -22.06
C ARG A 236 -6.95 15.57 -22.42
N PHE A 237 -6.70 14.69 -21.42
CA PHE A 237 -6.08 13.38 -21.64
C PHE A 237 -4.88 13.49 -22.60
N PRO A 238 -3.79 14.14 -22.17
CA PRO A 238 -2.63 14.42 -23.03
C PRO A 238 -1.97 13.12 -23.46
N GLU A 239 -1.30 13.14 -24.62
CA GLU A 239 -0.36 12.07 -24.92
C GLU A 239 0.77 12.09 -23.90
N HIS A 240 1.04 10.93 -23.30
CA HIS A 240 2.07 10.79 -22.28
C HIS A 240 3.41 10.44 -22.92
N GLU A 241 4.45 11.09 -22.43
CA GLU A 241 5.81 10.65 -22.71
C GLU A 241 6.02 9.26 -22.08
N ARG A 242 6.60 8.35 -22.87
CA ARG A 242 6.94 7.00 -22.42
C ARG A 242 8.41 6.93 -22.10
N THR A 243 8.73 6.42 -20.91
CA THR A 243 10.10 6.15 -20.50
C THR A 243 10.57 4.85 -21.16
N GLU A 244 11.66 4.89 -21.91
CA GLU A 244 12.27 3.69 -22.49
C GLU A 244 12.70 2.74 -21.35
N GLY A 245 12.31 1.47 -21.45
CA GLY A 245 12.52 0.50 -20.36
C GLY A 245 11.73 0.79 -19.09
N GLY A 246 10.73 1.67 -19.15
CA GLY A 246 9.87 2.00 -18.04
C GLY A 246 8.92 0.87 -17.66
N SER A 247 8.34 0.99 -16.46
CA SER A 247 7.49 -0.02 -15.85
C SER A 247 6.20 -0.28 -16.62
N CYS A 248 5.76 -1.53 -16.64
CA CYS A 248 4.42 -1.94 -17.06
C CYS A 248 3.47 -1.83 -15.86
N VAL A 249 2.38 -1.07 -16.01
CA VAL A 249 1.46 -0.75 -14.91
C VAL A 249 0.02 -0.91 -15.35
N GLN A 250 -0.77 -1.62 -14.54
CA GLN A 250 -2.22 -1.68 -14.68
C GLN A 250 -2.87 -0.94 -13.50
N VAL A 251 -3.79 -0.02 -13.81
CA VAL A 251 -4.54 0.73 -12.78
C VAL A 251 -5.90 0.08 -12.60
N ALA A 252 -6.08 -0.63 -11.48
CA ALA A 252 -7.35 -1.24 -11.13
C ALA A 252 -8.13 -0.33 -10.16
N ARG A 253 -9.44 -0.23 -10.38
CA ARG A 253 -10.35 0.62 -9.61
C ARG A 253 -11.51 -0.20 -9.09
N GLY A 254 -11.68 -0.24 -7.77
CA GLY A 254 -12.89 -0.78 -7.14
C GLY A 254 -13.96 0.30 -7.06
N SER A 255 -15.20 -0.04 -7.39
CA SER A 255 -16.37 0.80 -7.16
C SER A 255 -17.56 -0.05 -6.78
N ALA A 256 -17.93 0.01 -5.52
CA ALA A 256 -19.09 -0.69 -5.00
C ALA A 256 -20.41 -0.12 -5.56
N SER A 257 -20.45 1.16 -5.95
CA SER A 257 -21.63 1.80 -6.51
C SER A 257 -22.00 1.25 -7.88
N VAL A 258 -21.00 0.81 -8.65
CA VAL A 258 -21.17 0.30 -10.02
C VAL A 258 -21.10 -1.22 -10.07
N GLY A 259 -20.80 -1.87 -8.92
CA GLY A 259 -20.68 -3.34 -8.83
C GLY A 259 -19.38 -3.88 -9.42
N TRP A 260 -18.36 -3.04 -9.63
CA TRP A 260 -17.04 -3.46 -10.09
C TRP A 260 -16.16 -3.85 -8.91
N ASN A 261 -15.72 -5.11 -8.92
CA ASN A 261 -14.93 -5.70 -7.85
C ASN A 261 -13.55 -6.16 -8.33
N ASP A 262 -12.85 -5.29 -9.04
CA ASP A 262 -11.52 -5.58 -9.58
C ASP A 262 -10.47 -5.82 -8.49
N MET A 263 -10.66 -5.24 -7.30
CA MET A 263 -9.74 -5.40 -6.18
C MET A 263 -9.55 -6.86 -5.79
N ALA A 264 -10.65 -7.59 -5.54
CA ALA A 264 -10.59 -9.00 -5.18
C ALA A 264 -9.89 -9.84 -6.27
N THR A 265 -10.16 -9.54 -7.53
CA THR A 265 -9.53 -10.23 -8.67
C THR A 265 -8.03 -9.96 -8.72
N VAL A 266 -7.57 -8.71 -8.57
CA VAL A 266 -6.14 -8.36 -8.52
C VAL A 266 -5.42 -9.14 -7.43
N PHE A 267 -5.91 -9.05 -6.19
CA PHE A 267 -5.26 -9.72 -5.06
C PHE A 267 -5.27 -11.24 -5.23
N ARG A 268 -6.38 -11.82 -5.75
CA ARG A 268 -6.49 -13.24 -5.99
C ARG A 268 -5.46 -13.72 -7.03
N VAL A 269 -5.36 -13.02 -8.16
CA VAL A 269 -4.37 -13.37 -9.21
C VAL A 269 -2.95 -13.32 -8.65
N MET A 270 -2.63 -12.32 -7.83
CA MET A 270 -1.30 -12.21 -7.21
C MET A 270 -1.02 -13.38 -6.26
N LEU A 271 -1.95 -13.73 -5.37
CA LEU A 271 -1.77 -14.83 -4.42
C LEU A 271 -1.66 -16.20 -5.13
N GLU A 272 -2.49 -16.44 -6.15
CA GLU A 272 -2.47 -17.68 -6.91
C GLU A 272 -1.23 -17.83 -7.80
N SER A 273 -0.65 -16.70 -8.24
CA SER A 273 0.53 -16.70 -9.12
C SER A 273 1.87 -16.81 -8.39
N ALA A 274 1.88 -16.62 -7.07
CA ALA A 274 3.10 -16.72 -6.26
C ALA A 274 3.70 -18.13 -6.30
N GLN A 275 5.03 -18.22 -6.51
CA GLN A 275 5.79 -19.47 -6.60
C GLN A 275 6.91 -19.57 -5.55
N GLU A 276 7.51 -18.44 -5.16
CA GLU A 276 8.64 -18.40 -4.23
C GLU A 276 8.30 -17.64 -2.96
N ARG A 277 7.76 -16.41 -3.11
CA ARG A 277 7.58 -15.50 -1.98
C ARG A 277 6.43 -14.54 -2.21
N LEU A 278 5.66 -14.35 -1.17
CA LEU A 278 4.59 -13.38 -1.10
C LEU A 278 4.78 -12.53 0.16
N ARG A 279 4.84 -11.21 0.02
CA ARG A 279 4.98 -10.26 1.12
C ARG A 279 3.88 -9.24 1.09
N MET A 280 3.24 -8.99 2.23
CA MET A 280 2.16 -8.05 2.35
C MET A 280 2.37 -7.11 3.53
N MET A 281 2.18 -5.81 3.31
CA MET A 281 1.98 -4.81 4.37
C MET A 281 0.55 -4.29 4.25
N THR A 282 -0.23 -4.33 5.31
CA THR A 282 -1.59 -3.81 5.29
C THR A 282 -2.03 -3.29 6.66
N ALA A 283 -2.74 -2.16 6.66
CA ALA A 283 -3.22 -1.52 7.88
C ALA A 283 -4.35 -2.31 8.56
N TYR A 284 -5.25 -2.86 7.76
CA TYR A 284 -6.40 -3.63 8.23
C TYR A 284 -6.43 -4.97 7.55
N PHE A 285 -6.24 -6.03 8.33
CA PHE A 285 -6.12 -7.40 7.86
C PHE A 285 -7.27 -8.24 8.40
N VAL A 286 -8.36 -8.26 7.67
CA VAL A 286 -9.55 -9.09 7.96
C VAL A 286 -10.00 -9.75 6.65
N PRO A 287 -9.14 -10.61 6.04
CA PRO A 287 -9.48 -11.36 4.85
C PRO A 287 -10.66 -12.31 5.10
N ASP A 288 -11.49 -12.49 4.09
CA ASP A 288 -12.51 -13.54 4.11
C ASP A 288 -11.87 -14.95 4.01
N ASP A 289 -12.69 -15.98 4.20
CA ASP A 289 -12.22 -17.37 4.21
C ASP A 289 -11.54 -17.76 2.89
N CYS A 290 -11.95 -17.17 1.76
CA CYS A 290 -11.34 -17.44 0.46
C CYS A 290 -9.89 -16.93 0.42
N PHE A 291 -9.66 -15.69 0.84
CA PHE A 291 -8.30 -15.13 0.88
C PHE A 291 -7.41 -15.79 1.94
N GLN A 292 -7.96 -16.18 3.08
CA GLN A 292 -7.22 -16.99 4.06
C GLN A 292 -6.76 -18.31 3.45
N GLN A 293 -7.67 -19.02 2.78
CA GLN A 293 -7.35 -20.29 2.12
C GLN A 293 -6.30 -20.13 1.03
N LEU A 294 -6.38 -19.06 0.21
CA LEU A 294 -5.37 -18.78 -0.82
C LEU A 294 -3.95 -18.60 -0.24
N MET A 295 -3.83 -17.96 0.92
CA MET A 295 -2.52 -17.83 1.60
C MET A 295 -2.03 -19.19 2.12
N LEU A 296 -2.90 -20.00 2.70
CA LEU A 296 -2.58 -21.35 3.15
C LEU A 296 -2.18 -22.26 1.98
N ASP A 297 -2.91 -22.20 0.87
CA ASP A 297 -2.58 -22.93 -0.35
C ASP A 297 -1.22 -22.50 -0.93
N ALA A 298 -0.89 -21.21 -0.86
CA ALA A 298 0.42 -20.72 -1.26
C ALA A 298 1.53 -21.34 -0.40
N VAL A 299 1.36 -21.39 0.93
CA VAL A 299 2.30 -22.08 1.84
C VAL A 299 2.43 -23.57 1.50
N GLN A 300 1.31 -24.25 1.22
CA GLN A 300 1.34 -25.67 0.82
C GLN A 300 2.08 -25.92 -0.50
N ARG A 301 2.06 -24.94 -1.42
CA ARG A 301 2.89 -24.97 -2.65
C ARG A 301 4.37 -24.69 -2.39
N GLY A 302 4.77 -24.38 -1.15
CA GLY A 302 6.14 -24.05 -0.78
C GLY A 302 6.47 -22.55 -0.86
N VAL A 303 5.49 -21.70 -1.09
CA VAL A 303 5.67 -20.25 -1.12
C VAL A 303 5.88 -19.72 0.30
N GLN A 304 6.89 -18.87 0.48
CA GLN A 304 7.08 -18.14 1.72
C GLN A 304 6.09 -16.98 1.80
N VAL A 305 5.14 -17.04 2.73
CA VAL A 305 4.12 -15.99 2.93
C VAL A 305 4.42 -15.19 4.19
N ASP A 306 4.67 -13.89 4.02
CA ASP A 306 4.95 -12.93 5.09
C ASP A 306 3.91 -11.81 5.08
N VAL A 307 3.28 -11.57 6.22
CA VAL A 307 2.30 -10.49 6.40
C VAL A 307 2.76 -9.58 7.54
N MET A 308 2.98 -8.30 7.25
CA MET A 308 3.34 -7.29 8.24
C MET A 308 2.10 -6.43 8.56
N LEU A 309 1.77 -6.33 9.83
CA LEU A 309 0.55 -5.73 10.36
C LEU A 309 0.88 -4.72 11.46
N PRO A 310 -0.03 -3.78 11.78
CA PRO A 310 0.13 -2.92 12.94
C PRO A 310 0.27 -3.74 14.23
N GLY A 311 1.20 -3.32 15.08
CA GLY A 311 1.41 -3.86 16.41
C GLY A 311 0.56 -3.12 17.46
N PRO A 312 1.19 -2.64 18.56
CA PRO A 312 0.46 -2.03 19.68
C PRO A 312 -0.21 -0.69 19.34
N HIS A 313 0.24 -0.01 18.29
CA HIS A 313 -0.21 1.33 17.93
C HIS A 313 -1.29 1.35 16.83
N ALA A 314 -2.06 0.27 16.69
CA ALA A 314 -3.19 0.24 15.75
C ALA A 314 -4.25 1.30 16.12
N ASP A 315 -4.66 2.12 15.14
CA ASP A 315 -5.63 3.22 15.32
C ASP A 315 -7.04 2.74 15.66
N LYS A 316 -7.41 1.52 15.21
CA LYS A 316 -8.72 0.91 15.42
C LYS A 316 -8.61 -0.43 16.13
N ARG A 317 -8.72 -0.40 17.47
CA ARG A 317 -8.62 -1.59 18.30
C ARG A 317 -9.57 -2.72 17.88
N VAL A 318 -10.78 -2.39 17.42
CA VAL A 318 -11.76 -3.40 16.98
C VAL A 318 -11.28 -4.12 15.72
N CYS A 319 -10.71 -3.40 14.76
CA CYS A 319 -10.10 -4.01 13.56
C CYS A 319 -8.91 -4.90 13.93
N GLN A 320 -8.09 -4.46 14.88
CA GLN A 320 -6.97 -5.26 15.37
C GLN A 320 -7.45 -6.56 16.03
N LEU A 321 -8.46 -6.51 16.91
CA LEU A 321 -9.03 -7.71 17.54
C LEU A 321 -9.66 -8.66 16.50
N ALA A 322 -10.34 -8.11 15.49
CA ALA A 322 -10.87 -8.90 14.38
C ALA A 322 -9.73 -9.61 13.62
N SER A 323 -8.65 -8.90 13.30
CA SER A 323 -7.45 -9.47 12.69
C SER A 323 -6.82 -10.56 13.58
N GLU A 324 -6.62 -10.29 14.86
CA GLU A 324 -6.04 -11.22 15.83
C GLU A 324 -6.82 -12.54 15.92
N SER A 325 -8.13 -12.53 15.65
CA SER A 325 -8.99 -13.73 15.75
C SER A 325 -8.69 -14.81 14.70
N ILE A 326 -8.02 -14.44 13.59
CA ILE A 326 -7.65 -15.37 12.51
C ILE A 326 -6.16 -15.75 12.52
N TYR A 327 -5.35 -15.15 13.40
CA TYR A 327 -3.90 -15.42 13.41
C TYR A 327 -3.57 -16.88 13.70
N SER A 328 -4.32 -17.55 14.61
CA SER A 328 -4.03 -18.94 14.96
C SER A 328 -4.01 -19.83 13.73
N ASP A 329 -5.07 -19.78 12.91
CA ASP A 329 -5.24 -20.64 11.76
C ASP A 329 -4.15 -20.38 10.69
N LEU A 330 -3.81 -19.11 10.48
CA LEU A 330 -2.80 -18.70 9.50
C LEU A 330 -1.38 -19.07 9.95
N VAL A 331 -1.00 -18.79 11.22
CA VAL A 331 0.37 -19.10 11.70
C VAL A 331 0.58 -20.60 11.87
N GLU A 332 -0.44 -21.36 12.30
CA GLU A 332 -0.38 -22.82 12.35
C GLU A 332 -0.25 -23.41 10.94
N GLY A 333 -0.88 -22.78 9.95
CA GLY A 333 -0.74 -23.12 8.54
C GLY A 333 0.55 -22.68 7.87
N GLY A 334 1.46 -21.98 8.60
CA GLY A 334 2.80 -21.61 8.13
C GLY A 334 2.93 -20.19 7.56
N VAL A 335 1.88 -19.37 7.62
CA VAL A 335 1.97 -17.93 7.30
C VAL A 335 2.73 -17.22 8.42
N ARG A 336 3.72 -16.39 8.08
CA ARG A 336 4.48 -15.61 9.07
C ARG A 336 3.86 -14.23 9.22
N ILE A 337 3.38 -13.94 10.42
CA ILE A 337 2.77 -12.64 10.76
C ILE A 337 3.76 -11.83 11.62
N TRP A 338 4.04 -10.61 11.15
CA TRP A 338 4.98 -9.66 11.75
C TRP A 338 4.22 -8.46 12.28
N ALA A 339 4.26 -8.21 13.59
CA ALA A 339 3.63 -7.06 14.23
C ALA A 339 4.62 -5.90 14.32
N PHE A 340 4.41 -4.85 13.55
CA PHE A 340 5.25 -3.64 13.52
C PHE A 340 5.12 -2.87 14.83
N GLN A 341 6.25 -2.60 15.49
CA GLN A 341 6.22 -2.10 16.87
C GLN A 341 6.25 -0.57 17.01
N PRO A 342 6.96 0.22 16.14
CA PRO A 342 7.22 1.63 16.46
C PRO A 342 5.99 2.53 16.38
N SER A 343 5.08 2.26 15.45
CA SER A 343 3.94 3.14 15.17
C SER A 343 2.80 2.39 14.47
N MET A 344 1.78 3.10 14.02
CA MET A 344 0.76 2.54 13.11
C MET A 344 1.39 2.21 11.76
N LEU A 345 1.36 0.94 11.35
CA LEU A 345 1.65 0.53 9.97
C LEU A 345 0.41 0.78 9.11
N HIS A 346 0.47 1.75 8.21
CA HIS A 346 -0.68 2.11 7.39
C HIS A 346 -0.44 1.87 5.87
N ALA A 347 0.69 1.29 5.47
CA ALA A 347 0.98 0.91 4.09
C ALA A 347 0.00 -0.15 3.56
N LYS A 348 -0.22 -0.17 2.24
CA LYS A 348 -0.97 -1.19 1.52
C LYS A 348 -0.14 -1.60 0.31
N VAL A 349 0.68 -2.63 0.53
CA VAL A 349 1.64 -3.15 -0.43
C VAL A 349 1.58 -4.67 -0.42
N LEU A 350 1.55 -5.27 -1.60
CA LEU A 350 1.73 -6.70 -1.81
C LEU A 350 2.82 -6.89 -2.86
N THR A 351 3.80 -7.76 -2.62
CA THR A 351 4.80 -8.16 -3.61
C THR A 351 4.77 -9.66 -3.84
N VAL A 352 5.05 -10.05 -5.07
CA VAL A 352 5.08 -11.46 -5.49
C VAL A 352 6.42 -11.72 -6.17
N ASP A 353 7.19 -12.65 -5.60
CA ASP A 353 8.42 -13.24 -6.16
C ASP A 353 9.48 -12.21 -6.60
N GLY A 354 9.39 -10.96 -6.11
CA GLY A 354 10.27 -9.87 -6.54
C GLY A 354 10.09 -9.45 -8.00
N ILE A 355 9.00 -9.86 -8.66
CA ILE A 355 8.72 -9.57 -10.08
C ILE A 355 7.53 -8.63 -10.28
N ALA A 356 6.59 -8.60 -9.34
CA ALA A 356 5.41 -7.77 -9.40
C ALA A 356 5.01 -7.24 -8.03
N ALA A 357 4.28 -6.13 -8.02
CA ALA A 357 3.75 -5.53 -6.80
C ALA A 357 2.35 -4.95 -7.02
N VAL A 358 1.57 -4.90 -5.94
CA VAL A 358 0.35 -4.09 -5.84
C VAL A 358 0.58 -3.02 -4.78
N VAL A 359 0.33 -1.76 -5.13
CA VAL A 359 0.42 -0.63 -4.21
C VAL A 359 -0.73 0.33 -4.44
N GLY A 360 -1.34 0.85 -3.37
CA GLY A 360 -2.46 1.79 -3.48
C GLY A 360 -3.22 1.97 -2.19
N SER A 361 -4.54 2.12 -2.28
CA SER A 361 -5.38 2.43 -1.13
C SER A 361 -6.04 1.21 -0.47
N ALA A 362 -6.09 0.05 -1.13
CA ALA A 362 -6.85 -1.11 -0.70
C ALA A 362 -6.18 -1.92 0.42
N ASN A 363 -6.90 -2.16 1.51
CA ASN A 363 -6.51 -3.07 2.58
C ASN A 363 -6.93 -4.51 2.26
N MET A 364 -6.31 -5.49 2.95
CA MET A 364 -6.73 -6.89 2.88
C MET A 364 -7.91 -7.14 3.83
N ASN A 365 -9.05 -6.55 3.51
CA ASN A 365 -10.29 -6.73 4.24
C ASN A 365 -11.52 -6.67 3.32
N ARG A 366 -12.66 -7.09 3.83
CA ARG A 366 -13.90 -7.15 3.06
C ARG A 366 -14.36 -5.78 2.56
N ARG A 367 -14.15 -4.72 3.32
CA ARG A 367 -14.55 -3.37 2.90
C ARG A 367 -13.84 -2.93 1.63
N SER A 368 -12.51 -3.03 1.60
CA SER A 368 -11.72 -2.68 0.41
C SER A 368 -12.04 -3.58 -0.78
N MET A 369 -12.36 -4.86 -0.53
CA MET A 369 -12.67 -5.81 -1.60
C MET A 369 -14.08 -5.64 -2.17
N GLN A 370 -15.06 -5.13 -1.40
CA GLN A 370 -16.48 -5.21 -1.79
C GLN A 370 -17.27 -3.91 -1.62
N HIS A 371 -16.83 -2.99 -0.76
CA HIS A 371 -17.67 -1.87 -0.31
C HIS A 371 -17.11 -0.49 -0.53
N ASP A 372 -15.80 -0.32 -0.49
CA ASP A 372 -15.17 1.00 -0.63
C ASP A 372 -14.72 1.26 -2.07
N GLU A 373 -14.69 2.54 -2.45
CA GLU A 373 -14.06 2.98 -3.68
C GLU A 373 -12.54 2.95 -3.46
N GLU A 374 -11.84 2.12 -4.20
CA GLU A 374 -10.40 1.90 -4.07
C GLU A 374 -9.67 2.12 -5.39
N VAL A 375 -8.37 2.33 -5.32
CA VAL A 375 -7.47 2.34 -6.48
C VAL A 375 -6.14 1.70 -6.11
N VAL A 376 -5.66 0.81 -6.98
CA VAL A 376 -4.34 0.20 -6.85
C VAL A 376 -3.62 0.19 -8.19
N LEU A 377 -2.30 0.23 -8.13
CA LEU A 377 -1.41 -0.04 -9.23
C LEU A 377 -0.90 -1.48 -9.12
N SER A 378 -1.17 -2.30 -10.14
CA SER A 378 -0.46 -3.55 -10.35
C SER A 378 0.78 -3.23 -11.16
N VAL A 379 1.94 -3.25 -10.52
CA VAL A 379 3.23 -2.89 -11.11
C VAL A 379 3.95 -4.17 -11.49
N LEU A 380 4.10 -4.39 -12.78
CA LEU A 380 4.76 -5.55 -13.38
C LEU A 380 6.20 -5.16 -13.74
N ASP A 381 7.01 -4.94 -12.72
CA ASP A 381 8.38 -4.46 -12.82
C ASP A 381 9.23 -5.03 -11.68
N PRO A 382 10.20 -5.91 -11.98
CA PRO A 382 11.07 -6.49 -10.98
C PRO A 382 11.89 -5.46 -10.18
N ALA A 383 12.26 -4.31 -10.76
CA ALA A 383 13.03 -3.30 -10.04
C ALA A 383 12.19 -2.64 -8.94
N VAL A 384 10.94 -2.28 -9.26
CA VAL A 384 10.00 -1.71 -8.29
C VAL A 384 9.58 -2.74 -7.24
N ALA A 385 9.29 -3.98 -7.67
CA ALA A 385 8.92 -5.06 -6.75
C ALA A 385 10.03 -5.33 -5.72
N ARG A 386 11.27 -5.46 -6.17
CA ARG A 386 12.43 -5.65 -5.28
C ARG A 386 12.68 -4.45 -4.37
N ARG A 387 12.43 -3.23 -4.83
CA ARG A 387 12.52 -2.03 -3.98
C ARG A 387 11.49 -2.09 -2.83
N LEU A 388 10.25 -2.49 -3.11
CA LEU A 388 9.22 -2.66 -2.08
C LEU A 388 9.50 -3.85 -1.15
N GLU A 389 10.11 -4.93 -1.66
CA GLU A 389 10.58 -6.03 -0.81
C GLU A 389 11.73 -5.60 0.11
N GLN A 390 12.63 -4.74 -0.36
CA GLN A 390 13.68 -4.15 0.48
C GLN A 390 13.08 -3.30 1.60
N ASP A 391 12.05 -2.49 1.30
CA ASP A 391 11.33 -1.72 2.33
C ASP A 391 10.71 -2.64 3.38
N PHE A 392 10.21 -3.82 2.97
CA PHE A 392 9.71 -4.82 3.91
C PHE A 392 10.85 -5.39 4.79
N ASP A 393 11.97 -5.74 4.19
CA ASP A 393 13.15 -6.27 4.91
C ASP A 393 13.72 -5.25 5.91
N ASP A 394 13.77 -3.97 5.54
CA ASP A 394 14.24 -2.88 6.39
C ASP A 394 13.38 -2.71 7.66
N GLU A 395 12.09 -3.05 7.58
CA GLU A 395 11.18 -2.97 8.74
C GLU A 395 11.18 -4.24 9.61
N LEU A 396 11.64 -5.39 9.12
CA LEU A 396 11.63 -6.64 9.89
C LEU A 396 12.33 -6.55 11.25
N PRO A 397 13.48 -5.88 11.40
CA PRO A 397 14.13 -5.72 12.72
C PRO A 397 13.29 -4.95 13.73
N ARG A 398 12.31 -4.18 13.28
CA ARG A 398 11.40 -3.37 14.08
C ARG A 398 10.06 -4.07 14.37
N CYS A 399 9.93 -5.33 13.92
CA CYS A 399 8.72 -6.12 14.06
C CYS A 399 8.89 -7.23 15.10
N GLN A 400 7.78 -7.64 15.67
CA GLN A 400 7.69 -8.86 16.48
C GLN A 400 7.02 -9.96 15.67
N LEU A 401 7.70 -11.10 15.50
CA LEU A 401 7.07 -12.29 14.90
C LEU A 401 6.01 -12.87 15.85
N ILE A 402 4.84 -13.14 15.31
CA ILE A 402 3.77 -13.84 16.03
C ILE A 402 4.08 -15.35 16.00
N GLU A 403 4.61 -15.86 17.12
CA GLU A 403 4.93 -17.27 17.26
C GLU A 403 3.68 -18.10 17.61
N PRO A 404 3.39 -19.24 16.94
CA PRO A 404 2.20 -20.04 17.17
C PRO A 404 2.01 -20.43 18.65
N ARG A 405 3.08 -20.91 19.31
CA ARG A 405 3.03 -21.35 20.72
C ARG A 405 2.67 -20.19 21.66
N ARG A 406 3.36 -19.06 21.56
CA ARG A 406 3.09 -17.88 22.40
C ARG A 406 1.69 -17.32 22.11
N TRP A 407 1.25 -17.39 20.85
CA TRP A 407 -0.09 -16.96 20.49
C TRP A 407 -1.17 -17.87 21.07
N ALA A 408 -0.95 -19.18 21.12
CA ALA A 408 -1.86 -20.13 21.74
C ALA A 408 -2.02 -19.90 23.25
N ASP A 409 -0.96 -19.46 23.96
CA ASP A 409 -0.95 -19.24 25.42
C ASP A 409 -1.48 -17.87 25.86
N ARG A 410 -2.03 -17.05 24.94
CA ARG A 410 -2.58 -15.73 25.30
C ARG A 410 -3.75 -15.83 26.30
N PRO A 411 -3.97 -14.78 27.15
CA PRO A 411 -4.98 -14.82 28.20
C PRO A 411 -6.39 -15.08 27.69
N LEU A 412 -7.20 -15.83 28.46
CA LEU A 412 -8.58 -16.21 28.08
C LEU A 412 -9.48 -15.02 27.80
N HIS A 413 -9.33 -13.91 28.53
CA HIS A 413 -10.12 -12.70 28.27
C HIS A 413 -9.84 -12.12 26.89
N ARG A 414 -8.59 -12.18 26.37
CA ARG A 414 -8.23 -11.76 25.02
C ARG A 414 -8.88 -12.65 23.97
N LYS A 415 -8.82 -13.97 24.17
CA LYS A 415 -9.52 -14.95 23.31
C LYS A 415 -11.03 -14.69 23.25
N ALA A 416 -11.65 -14.35 24.38
CA ALA A 416 -13.07 -14.01 24.44
C ALA A 416 -13.41 -12.72 23.68
N GLN A 417 -12.57 -11.69 23.78
CA GLN A 417 -12.71 -10.44 23.01
C GLN A 417 -12.58 -10.68 21.51
N GLU A 418 -11.61 -11.47 21.07
CA GLU A 418 -11.43 -11.87 19.67
C GLU A 418 -12.65 -12.63 19.11
N GLN A 419 -13.20 -13.58 19.88
CA GLN A 419 -14.40 -14.32 19.48
C GLN A 419 -15.64 -13.40 19.37
N ALA A 420 -15.78 -12.44 20.26
CA ALA A 420 -16.87 -11.45 20.19
C ALA A 420 -16.77 -10.57 18.92
N THR A 421 -15.55 -10.32 18.42
CA THR A 421 -15.35 -9.53 17.18
C THR A 421 -15.58 -10.34 15.91
N LYS A 422 -15.63 -11.68 15.96
CA LYS A 422 -15.97 -12.51 14.78
C LYS A 422 -17.34 -12.16 14.21
N VAL A 423 -18.30 -11.78 15.03
CA VAL A 423 -19.62 -11.31 14.59
C VAL A 423 -19.53 -10.00 13.81
N ALA A 424 -18.51 -9.19 14.12
CA ALA A 424 -18.26 -7.90 13.47
C ALA A 424 -17.44 -7.98 12.17
N HIS A 425 -16.92 -9.16 11.79
CA HIS A 425 -16.14 -9.36 10.55
C HIS A 425 -16.89 -8.91 9.30
N HIS A 426 -18.22 -8.94 9.31
CA HIS A 426 -19.04 -8.48 8.19
C HIS A 426 -19.04 -6.95 8.01
N PHE A 427 -18.54 -6.19 8.97
CA PHE A 427 -18.51 -4.73 8.96
C PHE A 427 -17.12 -4.15 8.63
N PHE A 428 -16.07 -5.00 8.56
CA PHE A 428 -14.67 -4.62 8.31
C PHE A 428 -14.12 -5.09 6.97
#